data_9e2da9188c093d27948523651b867580
#
_entry.id   9e2da9188c093d27948523651b867580
#
_cell.length_a   1.000
_cell.length_b   1.000
_cell.length_c   1.000
_cell.angle_alpha   90.00
_cell.angle_beta   90.00
_cell.angle_gamma   90.00
#
_symmetry.space_group_name_H-M   'P 1'
#
loop_
_entity.id
_entity.type
_entity.pdbx_description
1 polymer ?
#
loop_
_entity_poly.entity_id
_entity_poly.type
_entity_poly.pdbx_seq_one_letter_code
_entity_poly.pdbx_strand_id
1 'polypeptide(L)'
;MRKHFIHLILLTVFLLLPLCAQAKEINRLYVWDGAVETPADGSLPAGAIQWYTRSGIRYLFLPSGMDASNLRVHFTGADSFTVGDQLVGNDAVTNVFVPGETVTITSGSNSYKVAVLQSRNTAGVYIKTQSGSIEKISESKRNHEAGSVMITDENGKTNYRNDFEYIRVRGNYSFYPYKKSFHIRLNDGASILGMPSAKTWLLIASYADNSMLRNPLTFDLAAAAGMAYTSEYRFADVYVNTVYYGTYILCEKVQVNKNRVAVEDLEKATEKLNEKDLSTYKRLGANAYQRGTSKYYDIPNVPEDVTGGYLLQLELKDRYTSSASGFVTGHGQAVVMKSPEYASKAQMQYIKELVQSFENAVWAEDGIDPETGRHYSEIADMSSLVGKYLIEEITKNVDGNKSSFYIYKYSDSVSDKLYFGPVWDYDIAYGNYTASYYKERHLQSGEGLMTAIDDYERFYWYPQLYKHADFVEAVKEAYRERFRPCLLVILGLAEPSEDMGHLMSLADYAQLLSPAAALNFTRWRTFNASEFPVKTGADFEENIAYLRNFLTDRLNYLDALWLE
;
A
#
# COMPACT_ATOMS: atom_id res chain seq x y z
N MET A 1 -1.32 82.89 -69.10
CA MET A 1 -0.53 81.67 -69.28
C MET A 1 0.64 81.69 -68.33
N ARG A 2 0.55 81.00 -67.21
CA ARG A 2 1.67 80.52 -66.39
C ARG A 2 1.10 79.47 -65.45
N LYS A 3 1.50 78.19 -65.67
CA LYS A 3 1.15 77.03 -64.82
C LYS A 3 2.03 77.11 -63.60
N HIS A 4 1.43 77.07 -62.38
CA HIS A 4 2.14 76.79 -61.17
C HIS A 4 1.96 75.29 -60.79
N PHE A 5 3.09 74.58 -60.75
CA PHE A 5 3.22 73.29 -60.22
C PHE A 5 3.31 73.37 -58.69
N ILE A 6 2.34 72.77 -57.98
CA ILE A 6 2.41 72.60 -56.55
C ILE A 6 2.93 71.17 -56.29
N HIS A 7 4.14 71.08 -55.72
CA HIS A 7 4.69 69.82 -55.23
C HIS A 7 4.07 69.53 -53.87
N LEU A 8 3.28 68.47 -53.83
CA LEU A 8 2.73 67.85 -52.60
C LEU A 8 3.78 66.88 -52.04
N ILE A 9 4.47 67.25 -50.96
CA ILE A 9 5.36 66.37 -50.20
C ILE A 9 4.49 65.57 -49.28
N LEU A 10 4.30 64.24 -49.62
CA LEU A 10 3.70 63.29 -48.71
C LEU A 10 4.72 62.89 -47.63
N LEU A 11 4.50 63.39 -46.40
CA LEU A 11 5.26 62.98 -45.21
C LEU A 11 4.65 61.69 -44.72
N THR A 12 5.27 60.54 -45.05
CA THR A 12 4.89 59.22 -44.50
C THR A 12 5.42 59.10 -43.08
N VAL A 13 4.58 59.40 -42.10
CA VAL A 13 4.88 59.10 -40.68
C VAL A 13 4.71 57.61 -40.50
N PHE A 14 5.83 56.89 -40.43
CA PHE A 14 5.84 55.52 -39.90
C PHE A 14 5.56 55.61 -38.38
N LEU A 15 4.31 55.38 -37.99
CA LEU A 15 3.95 55.02 -36.65
C LEU A 15 4.59 53.66 -36.36
N LEU A 16 5.76 53.66 -35.71
CA LEU A 16 6.26 52.51 -34.98
C LEU A 16 5.30 52.25 -33.82
N LEU A 17 4.23 51.49 -34.07
CA LEU A 17 3.50 50.81 -33.03
C LEU A 17 4.49 49.86 -32.37
N PRO A 18 4.75 49.96 -31.04
CA PRO A 18 5.47 48.89 -30.39
C PRO A 18 4.64 47.65 -30.61
N LEU A 19 5.22 46.63 -31.29
CA LEU A 19 4.72 45.29 -31.20
C LEU A 19 4.68 44.99 -29.68
N CYS A 20 3.50 45.10 -29.07
CA CYS A 20 3.26 44.45 -27.79
C CYS A 20 3.56 42.97 -28.01
N ALA A 21 4.77 42.56 -27.67
CA ALA A 21 5.08 41.16 -27.56
C ALA A 21 4.01 40.62 -26.63
N GLN A 22 3.11 39.80 -27.17
CA GLN A 22 2.07 39.15 -26.40
C GLN A 22 2.80 38.46 -25.24
N ALA A 23 2.45 38.85 -24.01
CA ALA A 23 3.09 38.30 -22.82
C ALA A 23 2.92 36.78 -22.85
N LYS A 24 4.01 36.08 -23.07
CA LYS A 24 4.01 34.62 -23.19
C LYS A 24 3.74 34.01 -21.82
N GLU A 25 2.67 33.25 -21.70
CA GLU A 25 2.27 32.57 -20.49
C GLU A 25 3.10 31.29 -20.30
N ILE A 26 3.60 31.02 -19.07
CA ILE A 26 4.20 29.73 -18.75
C ILE A 26 3.08 28.71 -18.59
N ASN A 27 2.95 27.81 -19.55
CA ASN A 27 1.93 26.76 -19.56
C ASN A 27 2.28 25.60 -18.63
N ARG A 28 3.55 25.16 -18.68
CA ARG A 28 4.11 24.09 -17.84
C ARG A 28 5.51 24.47 -17.40
N LEU A 29 5.86 24.08 -16.18
CA LEU A 29 7.21 24.23 -15.67
C LEU A 29 7.61 22.90 -15.01
N TYR A 30 8.82 22.46 -15.33
CA TYR A 30 9.44 21.24 -14.83
C TYR A 30 10.77 21.59 -14.18
N VAL A 31 11.14 20.84 -13.14
CA VAL A 31 12.45 20.89 -12.50
C VAL A 31 13.01 19.50 -12.31
N TRP A 32 14.34 19.38 -12.32
CA TRP A 32 15.07 18.17 -11.97
C TRP A 32 16.49 18.54 -11.51
N ASP A 33 17.26 17.55 -11.06
CA ASP A 33 18.65 17.72 -10.64
C ASP A 33 19.49 18.40 -11.74
N GLY A 34 20.12 19.52 -11.42
CA GLY A 34 20.92 20.31 -12.35
C GLY A 34 22.12 19.58 -12.95
N ALA A 35 22.59 18.53 -12.28
CA ALA A 35 23.66 17.66 -12.81
C ALA A 35 23.17 16.78 -13.98
N VAL A 36 21.84 16.61 -14.16
CA VAL A 36 21.26 15.85 -15.27
C VAL A 36 20.96 16.80 -16.43
N GLU A 37 21.63 16.58 -17.55
CA GLU A 37 21.37 17.38 -18.75
C GLU A 37 20.03 17.04 -19.40
N THR A 38 19.47 18.00 -20.14
CA THR A 38 18.29 17.78 -20.98
C THR A 38 18.65 16.76 -22.07
N PRO A 39 17.85 15.68 -22.25
CA PRO A 39 18.09 14.72 -23.31
C PRO A 39 18.15 15.36 -24.69
N ALA A 40 19.05 14.90 -25.56
CA ALA A 40 19.30 15.49 -26.89
C ALA A 40 18.06 15.47 -27.81
N ASP A 41 17.11 14.57 -27.57
CA ASP A 41 15.82 14.50 -28.27
C ASP A 41 14.76 15.48 -27.72
N GLY A 42 15.13 16.31 -26.73
CA GLY A 42 14.24 17.27 -26.08
C GLY A 42 13.20 16.66 -25.13
N SER A 43 13.32 15.36 -24.84
CA SER A 43 12.45 14.71 -23.85
C SER A 43 12.82 15.11 -22.42
N LEU A 44 11.88 14.95 -21.48
CA LEU A 44 12.15 15.16 -20.06
C LEU A 44 12.90 13.96 -19.46
N PRO A 45 13.90 14.16 -18.59
CA PRO A 45 14.55 13.06 -17.89
C PRO A 45 13.59 12.37 -16.91
N ALA A 46 13.91 11.14 -16.52
CA ALA A 46 13.04 10.32 -15.66
C ALA A 46 12.69 10.96 -14.30
N GLY A 47 13.60 11.79 -13.75
CA GLY A 47 13.40 12.50 -12.48
C GLY A 47 12.75 13.88 -12.61
N ALA A 48 12.25 14.27 -13.79
CA ALA A 48 11.60 15.56 -13.98
C ALA A 48 10.28 15.64 -13.21
N ILE A 49 10.06 16.79 -12.56
CA ILE A 49 8.91 17.08 -11.71
C ILE A 49 8.21 18.31 -12.25
N GLN A 50 6.93 18.18 -12.55
CA GLN A 50 6.08 19.26 -13.00
C GLN A 50 5.46 19.99 -11.81
N TRP A 51 5.34 21.31 -11.87
CA TRP A 51 4.51 22.02 -10.91
C TRP A 51 3.06 21.54 -10.94
N TYR A 52 2.41 21.58 -9.80
CA TYR A 52 0.99 21.24 -9.65
C TYR A 52 0.19 22.48 -9.28
N THR A 53 -0.94 22.73 -9.95
CA THR A 53 -1.77 23.90 -9.68
C THR A 53 -3.00 23.52 -8.85
N ARG A 54 -3.20 24.24 -7.74
CA ARG A 54 -4.39 24.11 -6.89
C ARG A 54 -4.79 25.48 -6.36
N SER A 55 -6.06 25.86 -6.52
CA SER A 55 -6.63 27.11 -5.99
C SER A 55 -5.78 28.35 -6.34
N GLY A 56 -5.27 28.42 -7.58
CA GLY A 56 -4.47 29.56 -8.07
C GLY A 56 -3.01 29.59 -7.62
N ILE A 57 -2.59 28.69 -6.75
CA ILE A 57 -1.19 28.51 -6.32
C ILE A 57 -0.59 27.33 -7.10
N ARG A 58 0.67 27.48 -7.52
CA ARG A 58 1.47 26.41 -8.07
C ARG A 58 2.33 25.84 -6.95
N TYR A 59 2.50 24.52 -6.96
CA TYR A 59 3.31 23.81 -5.97
C TYR A 59 4.41 23.04 -6.70
N LEU A 60 5.64 23.20 -6.26
CA LEU A 60 6.73 22.30 -6.57
C LEU A 60 6.92 21.37 -5.37
N PHE A 61 6.69 20.08 -5.58
CA PHE A 61 6.88 19.03 -4.60
C PHE A 61 8.21 18.34 -4.88
N LEU A 62 9.26 18.76 -4.21
CA LEU A 62 10.60 18.21 -4.38
C LEU A 62 10.76 16.94 -3.55
N PRO A 63 11.38 15.87 -4.09
CA PRO A 63 11.64 14.64 -3.37
C PRO A 63 12.76 14.84 -2.34
N SER A 64 12.86 13.89 -1.42
CA SER A 64 14.02 13.76 -0.55
C SER A 64 15.30 13.63 -1.38
N GLY A 65 16.39 14.21 -0.89
CA GLY A 65 17.71 14.13 -1.53
C GLY A 65 17.91 14.97 -2.81
N MET A 66 16.90 15.69 -3.31
CA MET A 66 17.08 16.62 -4.43
C MET A 66 17.71 17.93 -3.93
N ASP A 67 18.81 18.34 -4.53
CA ASP A 67 19.46 19.62 -4.20
C ASP A 67 18.71 20.80 -4.80
N ALA A 68 17.91 21.47 -3.99
CA ALA A 68 17.12 22.64 -4.41
C ALA A 68 17.99 23.85 -4.80
N SER A 69 19.26 23.88 -4.42
CA SER A 69 20.19 24.92 -4.84
C SER A 69 20.75 24.73 -6.25
N ASN A 70 20.50 23.57 -6.85
CA ASN A 70 21.03 23.16 -8.15
C ASN A 70 19.95 22.48 -9.00
N LEU A 71 18.87 23.22 -9.32
CA LEU A 71 17.77 22.68 -10.13
C LEU A 71 17.88 23.15 -11.59
N ARG A 72 17.81 22.20 -12.53
CA ARG A 72 17.57 22.56 -13.93
C ARG A 72 16.08 22.77 -14.15
N VAL A 73 15.72 23.85 -14.86
CA VAL A 73 14.34 24.20 -15.12
C VAL A 73 14.03 24.15 -16.62
N HIS A 74 12.93 23.53 -16.96
CA HIS A 74 12.38 23.53 -18.32
C HIS A 74 10.93 24.01 -18.29
N PHE A 75 10.55 24.87 -19.22
CA PHE A 75 9.18 25.39 -19.28
C PHE A 75 8.73 25.62 -20.73
N THR A 76 7.41 25.68 -20.91
CA THR A 76 6.77 25.89 -22.21
C THR A 76 5.91 27.14 -22.18
N GLY A 77 5.80 27.82 -23.34
CA GLY A 77 4.96 28.99 -23.51
C GLY A 77 5.66 30.33 -23.31
N ALA A 78 6.85 30.35 -22.69
CA ALA A 78 7.66 31.53 -22.51
C ALA A 78 9.13 31.27 -22.89
N ASP A 79 9.94 32.30 -23.06
CA ASP A 79 11.37 32.17 -23.35
C ASP A 79 12.23 32.34 -22.08
N SER A 80 11.72 33.09 -21.09
CA SER A 80 12.34 33.30 -19.80
C SER A 80 11.30 33.76 -18.77
N PHE A 81 11.71 33.74 -17.48
CA PHE A 81 10.99 34.36 -16.38
C PHE A 81 11.96 35.02 -15.40
N THR A 82 11.44 35.83 -14.50
CA THR A 82 12.23 36.43 -13.40
C THR A 82 11.67 36.01 -12.04
N VAL A 83 12.58 35.88 -11.06
CA VAL A 83 12.26 35.83 -9.63
C VAL A 83 13.05 36.94 -8.95
N GLY A 84 12.36 37.98 -8.48
CA GLY A 84 13.03 39.25 -8.14
C GLY A 84 13.80 39.79 -9.34
N ASP A 85 15.09 40.06 -9.15
CA ASP A 85 16.00 40.59 -10.20
C ASP A 85 16.69 39.46 -11.00
N GLN A 86 16.50 38.19 -10.63
CA GLN A 86 17.16 37.06 -11.29
C GLN A 86 16.37 36.62 -12.52
N LEU A 87 16.98 36.71 -13.71
CA LEU A 87 16.44 36.20 -14.96
C LEU A 87 16.80 34.71 -15.11
N VAL A 88 15.80 33.88 -15.40
CA VAL A 88 15.95 32.43 -15.62
C VAL A 88 15.50 32.09 -17.03
N GLY A 89 16.42 31.59 -17.85
CA GLY A 89 16.16 31.08 -19.19
C GLY A 89 15.69 29.61 -19.17
N ASN A 90 15.17 29.15 -20.30
CA ASN A 90 14.81 27.74 -20.46
C ASN A 90 16.05 26.83 -20.41
N ASP A 91 15.95 25.67 -19.78
CA ASP A 91 17.02 24.69 -19.54
C ASP A 91 18.20 25.21 -18.68
N ALA A 92 18.04 26.37 -18.04
CA ALA A 92 19.04 26.90 -17.11
C ALA A 92 19.05 26.14 -15.80
N VAL A 93 20.23 26.12 -15.16
CA VAL A 93 20.36 25.68 -13.74
C VAL A 93 20.14 26.91 -12.85
N THR A 94 19.35 26.73 -11.79
CA THR A 94 18.92 27.82 -10.91
C THR A 94 18.76 27.37 -9.46
N ASN A 95 18.79 28.33 -8.54
CA ASN A 95 18.56 28.16 -7.09
C ASN A 95 17.35 28.98 -6.60
N VAL A 96 16.50 29.47 -7.50
CA VAL A 96 15.39 30.36 -7.13
C VAL A 96 14.25 29.66 -6.38
N PHE A 97 14.21 28.34 -6.40
CA PHE A 97 13.16 27.53 -5.75
C PHE A 97 13.61 27.06 -4.37
N VAL A 98 13.41 27.90 -3.35
CA VAL A 98 13.84 27.62 -1.98
C VAL A 98 12.75 26.82 -1.23
N PRO A 99 13.05 25.61 -0.72
CA PRO A 99 12.10 24.84 0.07
C PRO A 99 11.57 25.58 1.29
N GLY A 100 10.27 25.51 1.52
CA GLY A 100 9.57 26.22 2.60
C GLY A 100 9.11 27.63 2.20
N GLU A 101 9.53 28.14 1.05
CA GLU A 101 9.17 29.49 0.59
C GLU A 101 8.10 29.47 -0.51
N THR A 102 7.46 30.64 -0.69
CA THR A 102 6.61 30.91 -1.85
C THR A 102 7.28 31.99 -2.69
N VAL A 103 7.80 31.58 -3.84
CA VAL A 103 8.44 32.50 -4.79
C VAL A 103 7.43 33.05 -5.79
N THR A 104 7.65 34.25 -6.25
CA THR A 104 6.86 34.89 -7.32
C THR A 104 7.65 34.84 -8.61
N ILE A 105 7.16 34.08 -9.60
CA ILE A 105 7.68 34.04 -10.95
C ILE A 105 6.96 35.11 -11.79
N THR A 106 7.68 35.91 -12.54
CA THR A 106 7.12 36.88 -13.50
C THR A 106 7.58 36.57 -14.91
N SER A 107 6.65 36.47 -15.85
CA SER A 107 6.92 36.28 -17.29
C SER A 107 6.04 37.25 -18.08
N GLY A 108 6.63 38.26 -18.66
CA GLY A 108 5.91 39.35 -19.28
C GLY A 108 4.99 40.08 -18.28
N SER A 109 3.69 40.13 -18.55
CA SER A 109 2.68 40.68 -17.64
C SER A 109 2.09 39.66 -16.66
N ASN A 110 2.46 38.38 -16.76
CA ASN A 110 1.91 37.30 -15.95
C ASN A 110 2.77 37.09 -14.71
N SER A 111 2.11 36.84 -13.58
CA SER A 111 2.76 36.55 -12.30
C SER A 111 2.19 35.30 -11.68
N TYR A 112 3.06 34.44 -11.15
CA TYR A 112 2.70 33.12 -10.59
C TYR A 112 3.31 32.96 -9.20
N LYS A 113 2.48 32.65 -8.22
CA LYS A 113 2.96 32.20 -6.90
C LYS A 113 3.27 30.71 -6.95
N VAL A 114 4.51 30.35 -6.60
CA VAL A 114 5.00 28.96 -6.57
C VAL A 114 5.45 28.64 -5.16
N ALA A 115 4.69 27.83 -4.45
CA ALA A 115 5.09 27.27 -3.16
C ALA A 115 6.02 26.08 -3.38
N VAL A 116 7.20 26.09 -2.76
CA VAL A 116 8.20 25.03 -2.87
C VAL A 116 8.18 24.21 -1.59
N LEU A 117 7.83 22.94 -1.72
CA LEU A 117 7.80 21.99 -0.62
C LEU A 117 8.80 20.88 -0.91
N GLN A 118 9.55 20.44 0.09
CA GLN A 118 10.50 19.34 -0.06
C GLN A 118 10.27 18.26 0.99
N SER A 119 10.23 17.02 0.54
CA SER A 119 10.15 15.85 1.40
C SER A 119 11.50 15.53 2.04
N ARG A 120 11.46 14.68 3.07
CA ARG A 120 12.65 14.12 3.73
C ARG A 120 12.38 12.68 4.13
N ASN A 121 13.44 11.87 4.21
CA ASN A 121 13.42 10.49 4.72
C ASN A 121 12.54 9.52 3.92
N THR A 122 12.18 9.86 2.69
CA THR A 122 11.37 9.02 1.81
C THR A 122 12.12 8.72 0.52
N ALA A 123 11.86 7.55 -0.05
CA ALA A 123 12.33 7.22 -1.39
C ALA A 123 11.56 8.04 -2.45
N GLY A 124 12.15 8.22 -3.63
CA GLY A 124 11.47 8.79 -4.79
C GLY A 124 11.07 7.68 -5.77
N VAL A 125 9.81 7.66 -6.20
CA VAL A 125 9.32 6.70 -7.22
C VAL A 125 8.74 7.48 -8.40
N TYR A 126 9.41 7.40 -9.55
CA TYR A 126 9.05 8.12 -10.77
C TYR A 126 8.54 7.14 -11.81
N ILE A 127 7.26 7.22 -12.11
CA ILE A 127 6.55 6.32 -13.03
C ILE A 127 6.21 7.10 -14.30
N LYS A 128 6.59 6.54 -15.45
CA LYS A 128 6.14 6.99 -16.75
C LYS A 128 5.29 5.89 -17.38
N THR A 129 4.00 6.13 -17.52
CA THR A 129 3.08 5.20 -18.20
C THR A 129 3.19 5.35 -19.71
N GLN A 130 2.92 4.29 -20.45
CA GLN A 130 3.02 4.30 -21.91
C GLN A 130 2.08 5.34 -22.56
N SER A 131 0.87 5.51 -22.01
CA SER A 131 -0.11 6.47 -22.50
C SER A 131 0.15 7.91 -22.04
N GLY A 132 1.03 8.13 -21.04
CA GLY A 132 1.22 9.43 -20.38
C GLY A 132 0.07 9.83 -19.46
N SER A 133 -0.88 8.92 -19.16
CA SER A 133 -2.03 9.12 -18.28
C SER A 133 -2.34 7.87 -17.47
N ILE A 134 -3.01 8.04 -16.32
CA ILE A 134 -3.55 6.90 -15.53
C ILE A 134 -5.05 6.67 -15.78
N GLU A 135 -5.67 7.41 -16.69
CA GLU A 135 -7.11 7.34 -16.92
C GLU A 135 -7.53 5.92 -17.32
N LYS A 136 -6.93 5.35 -18.36
CA LYS A 136 -7.22 3.99 -18.83
C LYS A 136 -7.13 2.93 -17.73
N ILE A 137 -6.08 2.95 -16.92
CA ILE A 137 -5.91 1.97 -15.85
C ILE A 137 -6.83 2.24 -14.64
N SER A 138 -7.43 3.43 -14.56
CA SER A 138 -8.39 3.81 -13.51
C SER A 138 -9.83 3.43 -13.83
N GLU A 139 -10.16 3.07 -15.07
CA GLU A 139 -11.51 2.69 -15.47
C GLU A 139 -11.90 1.27 -15.02
N SER A 140 -10.95 0.34 -14.98
CA SER A 140 -11.19 -1.05 -14.60
C SER A 140 -9.98 -1.69 -13.93
N LYS A 141 -10.22 -2.54 -12.93
CA LYS A 141 -9.18 -3.37 -12.29
C LYS A 141 -8.45 -4.32 -13.26
N ARG A 142 -9.04 -4.58 -14.42
CA ARG A 142 -8.46 -5.43 -15.47
C ARG A 142 -7.52 -4.65 -16.39
N ASN A 143 -7.67 -3.33 -16.45
CA ASN A 143 -6.87 -2.49 -17.31
C ASN A 143 -5.45 -2.37 -16.73
N HIS A 144 -4.48 -2.49 -17.61
CA HIS A 144 -3.06 -2.32 -17.29
C HIS A 144 -2.34 -1.75 -18.52
N GLU A 145 -1.17 -1.21 -18.31
CA GLU A 145 -0.30 -0.73 -19.38
C GLU A 145 1.17 -0.84 -19.00
N ALA A 146 2.04 -0.92 -19.99
CA ALA A 146 3.49 -0.89 -19.83
C ALA A 146 3.99 0.53 -19.49
N GLY A 147 5.27 0.63 -19.14
CA GLY A 147 5.92 1.90 -18.88
C GLY A 147 7.31 1.71 -18.30
N SER A 148 7.83 2.75 -17.66
CA SER A 148 9.12 2.73 -16.98
C SER A 148 9.02 3.29 -15.57
N VAL A 149 9.92 2.84 -14.71
CA VAL A 149 10.04 3.33 -13.33
C VAL A 149 11.51 3.60 -13.01
N MET A 150 11.74 4.73 -12.33
CA MET A 150 12.97 5.03 -11.64
C MET A 150 12.68 5.15 -10.14
N ILE A 151 13.50 4.54 -9.31
CA ILE A 151 13.38 4.58 -7.85
C ILE A 151 14.71 5.11 -7.29
N THR A 152 14.63 6.13 -6.44
CA THR A 152 15.76 6.67 -5.70
C THR A 152 15.61 6.36 -4.21
N ASP A 153 16.72 6.29 -3.50
CA ASP A 153 16.71 6.28 -2.04
C ASP A 153 16.39 7.69 -1.47
N GLU A 154 16.37 7.82 -0.16
CA GLU A 154 16.10 9.07 0.55
C GLU A 154 17.15 10.17 0.32
N ASN A 155 18.32 9.80 -0.19
CA ASN A 155 19.42 10.71 -0.55
C ASN A 155 19.40 11.10 -2.04
N GLY A 156 18.40 10.65 -2.79
CA GLY A 156 18.26 10.92 -4.22
C GLY A 156 19.09 10.00 -5.14
N LYS A 157 19.85 9.04 -4.57
CA LYS A 157 20.64 8.11 -5.37
C LYS A 157 19.73 7.06 -6.03
N THR A 158 19.88 6.87 -7.33
CA THR A 158 19.13 5.85 -8.07
C THR A 158 19.43 4.46 -7.56
N ASN A 159 18.41 3.77 -7.05
CA ASN A 159 18.43 2.38 -6.62
C ASN A 159 18.02 1.42 -7.74
N TYR A 160 16.97 1.80 -8.49
CA TYR A 160 16.45 0.99 -9.59
C TYR A 160 15.96 1.88 -10.73
N ARG A 161 16.20 1.45 -11.98
CA ARG A 161 15.65 2.12 -13.17
C ARG A 161 15.53 1.10 -14.30
N ASN A 162 14.30 0.86 -14.75
CA ASN A 162 14.02 -0.03 -15.89
C ASN A 162 12.58 0.16 -16.39
N ASP A 163 12.27 -0.45 -17.51
CA ASP A 163 10.89 -0.66 -17.96
C ASP A 163 10.22 -1.74 -17.09
N PHE A 164 8.90 -1.68 -17.01
CA PHE A 164 8.09 -2.68 -16.33
C PHE A 164 7.08 -3.32 -17.29
N GLU A 165 6.70 -4.57 -17.01
CA GLU A 165 5.73 -5.32 -17.79
C GLU A 165 4.37 -4.62 -17.77
N TYR A 166 3.89 -4.27 -16.57
CA TYR A 166 2.68 -3.46 -16.44
C TYR A 166 2.55 -2.74 -15.09
N ILE A 167 1.74 -1.67 -15.14
CA ILE A 167 1.13 -1.03 -13.99
C ILE A 167 -0.39 -1.12 -14.09
N ARG A 168 -1.07 -1.31 -12.96
CA ARG A 168 -2.53 -1.24 -12.86
C ARG A 168 -2.97 -0.63 -11.52
N VAL A 169 -4.18 -0.09 -11.48
CA VAL A 169 -4.81 0.28 -10.20
C VAL A 169 -5.24 -0.99 -9.47
N ARG A 170 -5.05 -1.00 -8.15
CA ARG A 170 -5.34 -2.15 -7.29
C ARG A 170 -6.31 -1.81 -6.16
N GLY A 171 -6.82 -2.88 -5.52
CA GLY A 171 -7.63 -2.83 -4.31
C GLY A 171 -9.11 -3.06 -4.59
N ASN A 172 -9.89 -3.27 -3.55
CA ASN A 172 -11.34 -3.39 -3.64
C ASN A 172 -11.98 -2.02 -3.44
N TYR A 173 -12.03 -1.55 -2.20
CA TYR A 173 -12.48 -0.19 -1.91
C TYR A 173 -11.47 0.85 -2.42
N SER A 174 -10.18 0.66 -2.18
CA SER A 174 -9.09 1.56 -2.60
C SER A 174 -8.93 1.72 -4.12
N PHE A 175 -9.75 1.05 -4.93
CA PHE A 175 -9.89 1.31 -6.37
C PHE A 175 -10.66 2.61 -6.67
N TYR A 176 -11.65 2.97 -5.85
CA TYR A 176 -12.56 4.09 -6.14
C TYR A 176 -11.99 5.48 -5.81
N PRO A 177 -11.23 5.70 -4.73
CA PRO A 177 -10.69 7.01 -4.38
C PRO A 177 -9.86 7.67 -5.48
N TYR A 178 -9.72 8.99 -5.44
CA TYR A 178 -8.90 9.74 -6.39
C TYR A 178 -7.42 9.43 -6.27
N LYS A 179 -6.89 9.27 -5.06
CA LYS A 179 -5.52 8.80 -4.82
C LYS A 179 -5.49 7.28 -4.96
N LYS A 180 -5.03 6.81 -6.11
CA LYS A 180 -5.04 5.38 -6.48
C LYS A 180 -3.89 4.60 -5.85
N SER A 181 -4.14 3.38 -5.40
CA SER A 181 -3.09 2.40 -5.10
C SER A 181 -2.70 1.65 -6.38
N PHE A 182 -1.41 1.34 -6.53
CA PHE A 182 -0.90 0.71 -7.76
C PHE A 182 -0.27 -0.66 -7.47
N HIS A 183 -0.30 -1.49 -8.49
CA HIS A 183 0.40 -2.75 -8.60
C HIS A 183 1.34 -2.63 -9.82
N ILE A 184 2.64 -2.76 -9.57
CA ILE A 184 3.67 -2.73 -10.60
C ILE A 184 4.25 -4.13 -10.73
N ARG A 185 4.36 -4.64 -11.97
CA ARG A 185 5.05 -5.88 -12.29
C ARG A 185 6.27 -5.56 -13.14
N LEU A 186 7.44 -5.83 -12.60
CA LEU A 186 8.72 -5.65 -13.29
C LEU A 186 8.92 -6.76 -14.34
N ASN A 187 9.70 -6.50 -15.37
CA ASN A 187 10.09 -7.50 -16.37
C ASN A 187 10.89 -8.63 -15.72
N ASP A 188 11.81 -8.27 -14.83
CA ASP A 188 12.62 -9.20 -14.06
C ASP A 188 12.55 -8.93 -12.56
N GLY A 189 12.85 -9.93 -11.74
CA GLY A 189 12.91 -9.76 -10.30
C GLY A 189 14.07 -8.87 -9.90
N ALA A 190 13.79 -7.85 -9.08
CA ALA A 190 14.79 -6.93 -8.55
C ALA A 190 14.61 -6.72 -7.06
N SER A 191 15.72 -6.50 -6.36
CA SER A 191 15.72 -5.94 -5.00
C SER A 191 15.50 -4.43 -5.10
N ILE A 192 14.55 -3.93 -4.35
CA ILE A 192 14.19 -2.51 -4.34
C ILE A 192 14.45 -1.96 -2.94
N LEU A 193 15.32 -0.97 -2.82
CA LEU A 193 15.66 -0.29 -1.56
C LEU A 193 16.06 -1.27 -0.44
N GLY A 194 16.82 -2.30 -0.79
CA GLY A 194 17.26 -3.35 0.13
C GLY A 194 16.23 -4.44 0.43
N MET A 195 14.98 -4.27 0.03
CA MET A 195 13.95 -5.30 0.17
C MET A 195 14.24 -6.51 -0.74
N PRO A 196 13.87 -7.73 -0.34
CA PRO A 196 14.17 -8.95 -1.09
C PRO A 196 13.61 -8.96 -2.52
N SER A 197 14.39 -9.55 -3.44
CA SER A 197 14.08 -9.53 -4.88
C SER A 197 12.74 -10.17 -5.23
N ALA A 198 11.92 -9.43 -5.99
CA ALA A 198 10.68 -9.92 -6.58
C ALA A 198 10.30 -9.14 -7.85
N LYS A 199 9.39 -9.72 -8.66
CA LYS A 199 8.83 -9.03 -9.83
C LYS A 199 7.71 -8.06 -9.47
N THR A 200 6.97 -8.32 -8.38
CA THR A 200 5.74 -7.61 -8.06
C THR A 200 5.90 -6.71 -6.85
N TRP A 201 5.56 -5.43 -7.02
CA TRP A 201 5.61 -4.40 -5.99
C TRP A 201 4.29 -3.66 -5.91
N LEU A 202 3.97 -3.17 -4.72
CA LEU A 202 2.74 -2.42 -4.47
C LEU A 202 3.06 -1.01 -3.99
N LEU A 203 2.26 -0.06 -4.46
CA LEU A 203 2.21 1.30 -3.94
C LEU A 203 0.85 1.49 -3.28
N ILE A 204 0.82 1.49 -1.94
CA ILE A 204 -0.39 1.65 -1.14
C ILE A 204 -0.58 3.12 -0.81
N ALA A 205 -1.72 3.66 -1.19
CA ALA A 205 -2.02 5.08 -1.12
C ALA A 205 -2.31 5.59 0.30
N SER A 206 -2.55 4.69 1.28
CA SER A 206 -3.03 5.02 2.64
C SER A 206 -4.20 6.00 2.64
N TYR A 207 -5.13 5.83 1.68
CA TYR A 207 -6.22 6.79 1.48
C TYR A 207 -7.20 6.80 2.66
N ALA A 208 -7.47 5.64 3.24
CA ALA A 208 -8.35 5.50 4.40
C ALA A 208 -7.64 5.76 5.75
N ASP A 209 -6.33 6.03 5.73
CA ASP A 209 -5.51 6.22 6.93
C ASP A 209 -4.75 7.54 6.90
N ASN A 210 -5.27 8.57 7.56
CA ASN A 210 -4.65 9.89 7.63
C ASN A 210 -3.39 9.93 8.52
N SER A 211 -3.11 8.90 9.31
CA SER A 211 -1.81 8.74 9.97
C SER A 211 -0.74 8.18 9.02
N MET A 212 -1.14 7.50 7.95
CA MET A 212 -0.29 6.73 7.02
C MET A 212 0.56 5.65 7.70
N LEU A 213 0.31 5.33 8.97
CA LEU A 213 1.14 4.45 9.80
C LEU A 213 0.50 3.09 10.13
N ARG A 214 -0.82 2.92 10.01
CA ARG A 214 -1.50 1.71 10.53
C ARG A 214 -1.00 0.41 9.90
N ASN A 215 -0.84 0.37 8.58
CA ASN A 215 -0.21 -0.78 7.91
C ASN A 215 1.27 -0.94 8.28
N PRO A 216 2.16 0.09 8.14
CA PRO A 216 3.55 0.03 8.54
C PRO A 216 3.75 -0.45 9.98
N LEU A 217 3.05 0.18 10.91
CA LEU A 217 3.12 -0.16 12.33
C LEU A 217 2.74 -1.62 12.61
N THR A 218 1.72 -2.14 11.92
CA THR A 218 1.32 -3.54 12.07
C THR A 218 2.35 -4.49 11.48
N PHE A 219 2.98 -4.14 10.36
CA PHE A 219 4.05 -4.95 9.76
C PHE A 219 5.25 -5.03 10.71
N ASP A 220 5.68 -3.90 11.26
CA ASP A 220 6.82 -3.86 12.18
C ASP A 220 6.50 -4.53 13.52
N LEU A 221 5.28 -4.33 14.07
CA LEU A 221 4.82 -5.04 15.27
C LEU A 221 4.83 -6.56 15.07
N ALA A 222 4.30 -7.05 13.95
CA ALA A 222 4.26 -8.47 13.65
C ALA A 222 5.66 -9.06 13.47
N ALA A 223 6.56 -8.34 12.80
CA ALA A 223 7.96 -8.75 12.64
C ALA A 223 8.68 -8.80 13.98
N ALA A 224 8.59 -7.74 14.79
CA ALA A 224 9.21 -7.65 16.11
C ALA A 224 8.66 -8.68 17.09
N ALA A 225 7.36 -9.02 16.99
CA ALA A 225 6.75 -10.11 17.77
C ALA A 225 7.10 -11.51 17.24
N GLY A 226 7.97 -11.65 16.23
CA GLY A 226 8.49 -12.93 15.75
C GLY A 226 7.55 -13.71 14.82
N MET A 227 6.65 -13.05 14.07
CA MET A 227 5.91 -13.71 13.00
C MET A 227 6.83 -14.04 11.83
N ALA A 228 6.69 -15.23 11.27
CA ALA A 228 7.64 -15.82 10.32
C ALA A 228 7.87 -15.01 9.04
N TYR A 229 6.83 -14.32 8.55
CA TYR A 229 6.91 -13.41 7.41
C TYR A 229 5.96 -12.24 7.61
N THR A 230 6.48 -11.05 7.37
CA THR A 230 5.72 -9.80 7.23
C THR A 230 6.18 -9.06 5.99
N SER A 231 5.30 -8.30 5.36
CA SER A 231 5.66 -7.53 4.17
C SER A 231 6.62 -6.40 4.53
N GLU A 232 7.83 -6.42 3.96
CA GLU A 232 8.72 -5.27 4.03
C GLU A 232 8.18 -4.09 3.23
N TYR A 233 8.53 -2.87 3.66
CA TYR A 233 8.04 -1.64 3.05
C TYR A 233 9.06 -0.50 3.16
N ARG A 234 8.85 0.54 2.34
CA ARG A 234 9.52 1.85 2.44
C ARG A 234 8.51 2.94 2.17
N PHE A 235 8.62 4.07 2.88
CA PHE A 235 7.85 5.26 2.51
C PHE A 235 8.43 5.89 1.25
N ALA A 236 7.57 6.27 0.32
CA ALA A 236 7.98 6.78 -0.96
C ALA A 236 7.08 7.93 -1.44
N ASP A 237 7.70 8.98 -1.96
CA ASP A 237 7.01 10.01 -2.72
C ASP A 237 6.89 9.59 -4.18
N VAL A 238 5.67 9.53 -4.68
CA VAL A 238 5.36 9.00 -6.00
C VAL A 238 5.06 10.12 -6.97
N TYR A 239 5.73 10.06 -8.11
CA TYR A 239 5.53 10.95 -9.25
C TYR A 239 5.03 10.12 -10.44
N VAL A 240 3.87 10.47 -10.97
CA VAL A 240 3.31 9.77 -12.14
C VAL A 240 3.27 10.75 -13.31
N ASN A 241 3.94 10.40 -14.40
CA ASN A 241 4.06 11.25 -15.58
C ASN A 241 4.48 12.68 -15.23
N THR A 242 5.54 12.80 -14.43
CA THR A 242 6.13 14.03 -13.87
C THR A 242 5.37 14.72 -12.75
N VAL A 243 4.11 14.37 -12.51
CA VAL A 243 3.28 15.03 -11.49
C VAL A 243 3.38 14.30 -10.15
N TYR A 244 3.63 15.04 -9.07
CA TYR A 244 3.59 14.50 -7.71
C TYR A 244 2.21 13.90 -7.40
N TYR A 245 2.21 12.64 -7.02
CA TYR A 245 0.98 11.88 -6.77
C TYR A 245 0.73 11.58 -5.28
N GLY A 246 1.66 11.97 -4.41
CA GLY A 246 1.56 11.83 -2.95
C GLY A 246 2.58 10.88 -2.36
N THR A 247 2.57 10.76 -1.04
CA THR A 247 3.36 9.79 -0.28
C THR A 247 2.63 8.45 -0.21
N TYR A 248 3.36 7.36 -0.40
CA TYR A 248 2.89 5.98 -0.49
C TYR A 248 3.72 5.06 0.39
N ILE A 249 3.16 3.89 0.66
CA ILE A 249 3.90 2.73 1.16
C ILE A 249 4.28 1.89 -0.06
N LEU A 250 5.55 1.89 -0.44
CA LEU A 250 6.12 0.94 -1.41
C LEU A 250 6.41 -0.35 -0.66
N CYS A 251 5.71 -1.43 -0.96
CA CYS A 251 5.81 -2.66 -0.19
C CYS A 251 5.73 -3.94 -1.03
N GLU A 252 6.08 -5.03 -0.40
CA GLU A 252 5.93 -6.37 -0.93
C GLU A 252 4.47 -6.76 -1.06
N LYS A 253 4.17 -7.58 -2.07
CA LYS A 253 2.86 -8.22 -2.20
C LYS A 253 2.87 -9.54 -1.44
N VAL A 254 1.84 -9.83 -0.67
CA VAL A 254 1.61 -11.17 -0.12
C VAL A 254 1.38 -12.16 -1.28
N GLN A 255 2.31 -13.07 -1.46
CA GLN A 255 2.28 -14.10 -2.52
C GLN A 255 3.26 -15.23 -2.19
N VAL A 256 3.04 -16.40 -2.76
CA VAL A 256 4.01 -17.49 -2.73
C VAL A 256 5.27 -17.08 -3.51
N ASN A 257 6.39 -17.04 -2.83
CA ASN A 257 7.71 -16.71 -3.37
C ASN A 257 8.78 -17.04 -2.33
N LYS A 258 9.95 -17.49 -2.75
CA LYS A 258 11.08 -17.84 -1.86
C LYS A 258 11.52 -16.74 -0.89
N ASN A 259 11.25 -15.48 -1.24
CA ASN A 259 11.60 -14.29 -0.47
C ASN A 259 10.38 -13.68 0.25
N ARG A 260 9.22 -14.33 0.24
CA ARG A 260 7.96 -13.86 0.85
C ARG A 260 7.31 -15.01 1.60
N VAL A 261 6.09 -15.44 1.23
CA VAL A 261 5.53 -16.68 1.77
C VAL A 261 6.28 -17.84 1.11
N ALA A 262 7.31 -18.34 1.80
CA ALA A 262 8.32 -19.25 1.27
C ALA A 262 7.85 -20.72 1.36
N VAL A 263 6.66 -21.00 0.84
CA VAL A 263 6.15 -22.35 0.60
C VAL A 263 6.43 -22.80 -0.83
N GLU A 264 6.25 -24.06 -1.12
CA GLU A 264 6.41 -24.63 -2.46
C GLU A 264 5.49 -23.92 -3.46
N ASP A 265 5.94 -23.68 -4.68
CA ASP A 265 5.11 -23.07 -5.73
C ASP A 265 4.29 -24.16 -6.46
N LEU A 266 3.23 -24.63 -5.78
CA LEU A 266 2.36 -25.72 -6.25
C LEU A 266 1.64 -25.33 -7.54
N GLU A 267 1.26 -24.07 -7.70
CA GLU A 267 0.62 -23.57 -8.93
C GLU A 267 1.57 -23.72 -10.13
N LYS A 268 2.79 -23.21 -9.98
CA LYS A 268 3.79 -23.34 -11.03
C LYS A 268 4.21 -24.77 -11.31
N ALA A 269 4.27 -25.62 -10.27
CA ALA A 269 4.52 -27.04 -10.45
C ALA A 269 3.39 -27.72 -11.26
N THR A 270 2.13 -27.36 -10.99
CA THR A 270 0.96 -27.82 -11.74
C THR A 270 0.96 -27.29 -13.18
N GLU A 271 1.26 -26.01 -13.39
CA GLU A 271 1.35 -25.42 -14.74
C GLU A 271 2.32 -26.19 -15.66
N LYS A 272 3.47 -26.59 -15.12
CA LYS A 272 4.50 -27.32 -15.89
C LYS A 272 4.06 -28.70 -16.38
N LEU A 273 3.03 -29.28 -15.75
CA LEU A 273 2.49 -30.61 -16.11
C LEU A 273 1.34 -30.51 -17.12
N ASN A 274 0.92 -29.30 -17.47
CA ASN A 274 -0.24 -29.06 -18.31
C ASN A 274 0.14 -28.24 -19.55
N GLU A 275 -0.50 -28.51 -20.68
CA GLU A 275 -0.18 -27.90 -21.98
C GLU A 275 -0.79 -26.51 -22.18
N LYS A 276 -1.71 -26.11 -21.30
CA LYS A 276 -2.44 -24.84 -21.41
C LYS A 276 -2.54 -24.14 -20.07
N ASP A 277 -2.83 -22.84 -20.12
CA ASP A 277 -3.12 -22.00 -18.96
C ASP A 277 -4.21 -22.64 -18.10
N LEU A 278 -3.93 -22.79 -16.80
CA LEU A 278 -4.83 -23.44 -15.84
C LEU A 278 -6.20 -22.76 -15.75
N SER A 279 -6.27 -21.46 -16.02
CA SER A 279 -7.53 -20.67 -16.05
C SER A 279 -8.49 -21.10 -17.15
N THR A 280 -8.00 -21.79 -18.19
CA THR A 280 -8.78 -22.23 -19.36
C THR A 280 -9.47 -23.57 -19.14
N TYR A 281 -9.14 -24.30 -18.06
CA TYR A 281 -9.85 -25.53 -17.70
C TYR A 281 -11.26 -25.23 -17.19
N LYS A 282 -12.13 -26.23 -17.26
CA LYS A 282 -13.51 -26.10 -16.80
C LYS A 282 -13.55 -26.00 -15.27
N ARG A 283 -14.22 -24.98 -14.75
CA ARG A 283 -14.52 -24.88 -13.33
C ARG A 283 -15.64 -25.85 -12.96
N LEU A 284 -15.45 -26.58 -11.86
CA LEU A 284 -16.37 -27.55 -11.28
C LEU A 284 -16.74 -27.15 -9.85
N GLY A 285 -17.73 -27.83 -9.28
CA GLY A 285 -18.24 -27.58 -7.93
C GLY A 285 -19.19 -26.40 -7.81
N ALA A 286 -19.53 -26.01 -6.57
CA ALA A 286 -20.52 -24.97 -6.28
C ALA A 286 -19.90 -23.58 -6.28
N ASN A 287 -20.32 -22.73 -7.21
CA ASN A 287 -19.89 -21.32 -7.24
C ASN A 287 -20.59 -20.44 -6.19
N ALA A 288 -21.80 -20.84 -5.78
CA ALA A 288 -22.54 -20.14 -4.73
C ALA A 288 -21.95 -20.41 -3.35
N TYR A 289 -22.02 -19.42 -2.46
CA TYR A 289 -21.69 -19.62 -1.05
C TYR A 289 -22.69 -20.63 -0.42
N GLN A 290 -22.18 -21.80 -0.06
CA GLN A 290 -22.93 -22.83 0.62
C GLN A 290 -21.97 -23.64 1.52
N ARG A 291 -22.36 -23.90 2.78
CA ARG A 291 -21.57 -24.66 3.75
C ARG A 291 -21.20 -26.04 3.23
N GLY A 292 -19.97 -26.46 3.47
CA GLY A 292 -19.44 -27.77 3.09
C GLY A 292 -19.11 -27.91 1.61
N THR A 293 -19.36 -26.90 0.77
CA THR A 293 -19.09 -26.98 -0.68
C THR A 293 -17.72 -26.43 -1.05
N SER A 294 -17.27 -26.77 -2.26
CA SER A 294 -16.02 -26.26 -2.85
C SER A 294 -16.18 -26.03 -4.35
N LYS A 295 -15.28 -25.21 -4.91
CA LYS A 295 -15.13 -24.98 -6.35
C LYS A 295 -13.66 -25.10 -6.74
N TYR A 296 -13.39 -25.78 -7.85
CA TYR A 296 -12.07 -26.13 -8.33
C TYR A 296 -12.10 -26.29 -9.86
N TYR A 297 -10.97 -26.63 -10.46
CA TYR A 297 -10.82 -26.78 -11.91
C TYR A 297 -10.55 -28.24 -12.28
N ASP A 298 -11.04 -28.64 -13.46
CA ASP A 298 -10.85 -29.98 -14.04
C ASP A 298 -9.45 -30.11 -14.68
N ILE A 299 -8.42 -29.92 -13.84
CA ILE A 299 -7.02 -29.99 -14.22
C ILE A 299 -6.59 -31.46 -14.13
N PRO A 300 -6.13 -32.06 -15.26
CA PRO A 300 -5.89 -33.50 -15.31
C PRO A 300 -4.57 -33.94 -14.67
N ASN A 301 -3.53 -33.08 -14.74
CA ASN A 301 -2.19 -33.42 -14.28
C ASN A 301 -1.79 -32.57 -13.10
N VAL A 302 -1.44 -33.19 -11.98
CA VAL A 302 -1.00 -32.52 -10.74
C VAL A 302 0.31 -33.15 -10.28
N PRO A 303 1.16 -32.43 -9.51
CA PRO A 303 2.32 -33.01 -8.87
C PRO A 303 1.94 -34.24 -8.01
N GLU A 304 2.88 -35.14 -7.81
CA GLU A 304 2.69 -36.33 -6.94
C GLU A 304 2.42 -35.89 -5.50
N ASP A 305 3.18 -34.93 -5.00
CA ASP A 305 2.92 -34.26 -3.71
C ASP A 305 2.04 -33.02 -3.90
N VAL A 306 0.84 -33.07 -3.37
CA VAL A 306 -0.14 -31.97 -3.33
C VAL A 306 -0.38 -31.48 -1.89
N THR A 307 0.47 -31.86 -0.93
CA THR A 307 0.25 -31.56 0.49
C THR A 307 0.69 -30.16 0.90
N GLY A 308 1.44 -29.44 0.05
CA GLY A 308 1.99 -28.11 0.34
C GLY A 308 1.81 -27.09 -0.76
N GLY A 309 2.33 -25.89 -0.50
CA GLY A 309 2.31 -24.79 -1.46
C GLY A 309 1.02 -23.98 -1.48
N TYR A 310 0.25 -24.03 -0.39
CA TYR A 310 -1.00 -23.30 -0.28
C TYR A 310 -0.82 -21.95 0.37
N LEU A 311 -1.44 -20.95 -0.23
CA LEU A 311 -1.73 -19.65 0.37
C LEU A 311 -3.24 -19.43 0.27
N LEU A 312 -3.89 -19.36 1.42
CA LEU A 312 -5.34 -19.23 1.57
C LEU A 312 -5.67 -17.83 2.09
N GLN A 313 -6.89 -17.38 1.84
CA GLN A 313 -7.43 -16.15 2.41
C GLN A 313 -8.87 -16.36 2.86
N LEU A 314 -9.19 -15.98 4.10
CA LEU A 314 -10.58 -15.91 4.54
C LEU A 314 -11.26 -14.76 3.80
N GLU A 315 -12.51 -14.95 3.38
CA GLU A 315 -13.24 -13.98 2.56
C GLU A 315 -14.72 -13.89 2.88
N LEU A 316 -15.30 -12.76 2.47
CA LEU A 316 -16.74 -12.53 2.50
C LEU A 316 -17.47 -13.38 1.45
N LYS A 317 -18.76 -13.64 1.67
CA LYS A 317 -19.65 -14.43 0.78
C LYS A 317 -19.63 -13.98 -0.68
N ASP A 318 -19.74 -12.66 -0.90
CA ASP A 318 -19.77 -12.07 -2.25
C ASP A 318 -18.41 -12.18 -2.97
N ARG A 319 -17.31 -12.03 -2.24
CA ARG A 319 -15.97 -12.19 -2.80
C ARG A 319 -15.63 -13.66 -3.05
N TYR A 320 -16.12 -14.57 -2.20
CA TYR A 320 -16.01 -16.00 -2.48
C TYR A 320 -16.61 -16.34 -3.85
N THR A 321 -17.81 -15.86 -4.17
CA THR A 321 -18.46 -16.15 -5.46
C THR A 321 -17.65 -15.71 -6.67
N SER A 322 -16.88 -14.62 -6.55
CA SER A 322 -16.04 -14.07 -7.62
C SER A 322 -14.63 -14.68 -7.72
N SER A 323 -14.18 -15.47 -6.72
CA SER A 323 -12.87 -16.12 -6.73
C SER A 323 -12.81 -17.30 -7.72
N ALA A 324 -11.59 -17.69 -8.14
CA ALA A 324 -11.37 -18.82 -9.00
C ALA A 324 -11.67 -20.15 -8.27
N SER A 325 -10.89 -20.46 -7.25
CA SER A 325 -11.02 -21.66 -6.43
C SER A 325 -11.24 -21.33 -4.96
N GLY A 326 -11.88 -22.21 -4.22
CA GLY A 326 -12.14 -22.03 -2.79
C GLY A 326 -13.17 -23.02 -2.26
N PHE A 327 -13.42 -22.93 -0.95
CA PHE A 327 -14.42 -23.74 -0.26
C PHE A 327 -15.08 -22.97 0.87
N VAL A 328 -16.19 -23.50 1.35
CA VAL A 328 -16.87 -23.01 2.55
C VAL A 328 -16.88 -24.15 3.56
N THR A 329 -16.38 -23.89 4.76
CA THR A 329 -16.31 -24.88 5.84
C THR A 329 -17.71 -25.29 6.34
N GLY A 330 -17.77 -26.30 7.19
CA GLY A 330 -19.01 -26.79 7.80
C GLY A 330 -19.71 -25.75 8.66
N HIS A 331 -18.97 -24.90 9.38
CA HIS A 331 -19.53 -23.80 10.15
C HIS A 331 -19.72 -22.51 9.35
N GLY A 332 -19.25 -22.46 8.08
CA GLY A 332 -19.59 -21.39 7.16
C GLY A 332 -18.48 -20.39 6.88
N GLN A 333 -17.23 -20.67 7.27
CA GLN A 333 -16.11 -19.83 6.89
C GLN A 333 -15.80 -20.00 5.40
N ALA A 334 -15.88 -18.90 4.64
CA ALA A 334 -15.46 -18.90 3.25
C ALA A 334 -13.94 -18.75 3.15
N VAL A 335 -13.31 -19.66 2.42
CA VAL A 335 -11.87 -19.70 2.18
C VAL A 335 -11.62 -19.68 0.68
N VAL A 336 -10.83 -18.70 0.22
CA VAL A 336 -10.40 -18.61 -1.18
C VAL A 336 -8.93 -18.97 -1.31
N MET A 337 -8.58 -19.60 -2.41
CA MET A 337 -7.21 -19.96 -2.72
C MET A 337 -6.50 -18.80 -3.42
N LYS A 338 -5.37 -18.39 -2.88
CA LYS A 338 -4.49 -17.35 -3.45
C LYS A 338 -3.32 -17.98 -4.19
N SER A 339 -2.95 -19.21 -3.78
CA SER A 339 -2.04 -20.11 -4.49
C SER A 339 -2.34 -21.54 -4.03
N PRO A 340 -2.51 -22.49 -4.94
CA PRO A 340 -2.79 -22.26 -6.36
C PRO A 340 -4.13 -21.54 -6.57
N GLU A 341 -4.15 -20.51 -7.43
CA GLU A 341 -5.39 -19.77 -7.73
C GLU A 341 -6.39 -20.67 -8.46
N TYR A 342 -5.89 -21.51 -9.37
CA TYR A 342 -6.65 -22.50 -10.12
C TYR A 342 -6.32 -23.90 -9.59
N ALA A 343 -7.00 -24.31 -8.52
CA ALA A 343 -6.75 -25.60 -7.88
C ALA A 343 -7.45 -26.74 -8.59
N SER A 344 -6.78 -27.90 -8.70
CA SER A 344 -7.37 -29.17 -9.11
C SER A 344 -8.28 -29.75 -8.03
N LYS A 345 -9.03 -30.82 -8.36
CA LYS A 345 -9.85 -31.54 -7.40
C LYS A 345 -9.03 -32.13 -6.23
N ALA A 346 -7.87 -32.71 -6.52
CA ALA A 346 -7.02 -33.33 -5.50
C ALA A 346 -6.44 -32.27 -4.53
N GLN A 347 -5.94 -31.16 -5.06
CA GLN A 347 -5.44 -30.04 -4.27
C GLN A 347 -6.54 -29.43 -3.39
N MET A 348 -7.72 -29.21 -3.96
CA MET A 348 -8.88 -28.67 -3.24
C MET A 348 -9.34 -29.62 -2.13
N GLN A 349 -9.37 -30.92 -2.39
CA GLN A 349 -9.79 -31.90 -1.41
C GLN A 349 -8.85 -31.93 -0.22
N TYR A 350 -7.53 -32.04 -0.46
CA TYR A 350 -6.51 -32.05 0.59
C TYR A 350 -6.63 -30.86 1.54
N ILE A 351 -6.56 -29.65 0.99
CA ILE A 351 -6.52 -28.45 1.84
C ILE A 351 -7.86 -28.17 2.53
N LYS A 352 -8.98 -28.49 1.89
CA LYS A 352 -10.31 -28.41 2.50
C LYS A 352 -10.46 -29.35 3.68
N GLU A 353 -10.02 -30.61 3.55
CA GLU A 353 -10.07 -31.60 4.62
C GLU A 353 -9.23 -31.19 5.83
N LEU A 354 -8.01 -30.67 5.59
CA LEU A 354 -7.15 -30.17 6.66
C LEU A 354 -7.75 -28.97 7.42
N VAL A 355 -8.28 -27.99 6.69
CA VAL A 355 -8.93 -26.81 7.31
C VAL A 355 -10.24 -27.21 8.01
N GLN A 356 -10.97 -28.19 7.48
CA GLN A 356 -12.18 -28.70 8.14
C GLN A 356 -11.84 -29.45 9.42
N SER A 357 -10.78 -30.26 9.42
CA SER A 357 -10.29 -30.94 10.63
C SER A 357 -9.89 -29.94 11.72
N PHE A 358 -9.18 -28.85 11.35
CA PHE A 358 -8.90 -27.74 12.26
C PHE A 358 -10.20 -27.14 12.82
N GLU A 359 -11.17 -26.82 11.97
CA GLU A 359 -12.44 -26.25 12.41
C GLU A 359 -13.21 -27.18 13.33
N ASN A 360 -13.29 -28.48 13.02
CA ASN A 360 -13.94 -29.48 13.85
C ASN A 360 -13.32 -29.53 15.25
N ALA A 361 -11.97 -29.57 15.32
CA ALA A 361 -11.23 -29.56 16.57
C ALA A 361 -11.51 -28.29 17.41
N VAL A 362 -11.50 -27.12 16.77
CA VAL A 362 -11.80 -25.82 17.42
C VAL A 362 -13.21 -25.77 18.00
N TRP A 363 -14.20 -26.45 17.38
CA TRP A 363 -15.58 -26.51 17.88
C TRP A 363 -15.83 -27.61 18.92
N ALA A 364 -14.95 -28.63 18.98
CA ALA A 364 -15.04 -29.69 19.98
C ALA A 364 -14.69 -29.15 21.37
N GLU A 365 -15.41 -29.58 22.40
CA GLU A 365 -15.22 -29.13 23.79
C GLU A 365 -13.82 -29.44 24.32
N ASP A 366 -13.25 -30.57 23.90
CA ASP A 366 -11.90 -31.03 24.26
C ASP A 366 -10.79 -30.56 23.29
N GLY A 367 -11.15 -29.80 22.26
CA GLY A 367 -10.21 -29.34 21.24
C GLY A 367 -9.76 -30.40 20.24
N ILE A 368 -10.41 -31.58 20.20
CA ILE A 368 -10.02 -32.73 19.38
C ILE A 368 -11.02 -32.95 18.24
N ASP A 369 -10.53 -33.02 17.00
CA ASP A 369 -11.36 -33.36 15.85
C ASP A 369 -11.90 -34.79 16.01
N PRO A 370 -13.23 -35.00 16.07
CA PRO A 370 -13.83 -36.31 16.29
C PRO A 370 -13.60 -37.29 15.13
N GLU A 371 -13.23 -36.83 13.94
CA GLU A 371 -12.99 -37.65 12.78
C GLU A 371 -11.54 -38.16 12.70
N THR A 372 -10.58 -37.30 13.06
CA THR A 372 -9.14 -37.59 12.93
C THR A 372 -8.46 -37.89 14.25
N GLY A 373 -9.07 -37.55 15.38
CA GLY A 373 -8.49 -37.67 16.72
C GLY A 373 -7.36 -36.67 17.00
N ARG A 374 -7.14 -35.68 16.13
CA ARG A 374 -6.10 -34.67 16.26
C ARG A 374 -6.62 -33.45 17.06
N HIS A 375 -5.81 -33.00 18.01
CA HIS A 375 -6.06 -31.72 18.69
C HIS A 375 -5.76 -30.54 17.77
N TYR A 376 -6.46 -29.38 17.90
CA TYR A 376 -6.23 -28.22 17.03
C TYR A 376 -4.77 -27.74 17.03
N SER A 377 -4.04 -27.89 18.14
CA SER A 377 -2.61 -27.54 18.25
C SER A 377 -1.67 -28.48 17.48
N GLU A 378 -2.14 -29.67 17.11
CA GLU A 378 -1.42 -30.57 16.20
C GLU A 378 -1.70 -30.24 14.73
N ILE A 379 -2.84 -29.61 14.44
CA ILE A 379 -3.25 -29.23 13.08
C ILE A 379 -2.77 -27.81 12.72
N ALA A 380 -2.69 -26.92 13.70
CA ALA A 380 -2.21 -25.55 13.53
C ALA A 380 -0.86 -25.33 14.23
N ASP A 381 -0.01 -24.49 13.66
CA ASP A 381 1.15 -23.95 14.36
C ASP A 381 0.69 -22.92 15.40
N MET A 382 0.85 -23.26 16.67
CA MET A 382 0.35 -22.47 17.79
C MET A 382 1.00 -21.08 17.87
N SER A 383 2.28 -20.96 17.53
CA SER A 383 2.96 -19.67 17.58
C SER A 383 2.36 -18.67 16.59
N SER A 384 2.08 -19.11 15.37
CA SER A 384 1.45 -18.28 14.33
C SER A 384 -0.04 -18.05 14.58
N LEU A 385 -0.77 -19.05 15.09
CA LEU A 385 -2.20 -18.93 15.42
C LEU A 385 -2.43 -17.89 16.51
N VAL A 386 -1.70 -18.01 17.62
CA VAL A 386 -1.75 -17.08 18.75
C VAL A 386 -1.20 -15.72 18.36
N GLY A 387 -0.09 -15.66 17.60
CA GLY A 387 0.46 -14.41 17.09
C GLY A 387 -0.53 -13.64 16.23
N LYS A 388 -1.20 -14.33 15.31
CA LYS A 388 -2.23 -13.72 14.46
C LYS A 388 -3.45 -13.27 15.28
N TYR A 389 -3.89 -14.05 16.28
CA TYR A 389 -4.92 -13.65 17.22
C TYR A 389 -4.57 -12.33 17.94
N LEU A 390 -3.35 -12.26 18.50
CA LEU A 390 -2.89 -11.07 19.24
C LEU A 390 -2.79 -9.84 18.35
N ILE A 391 -2.33 -9.97 17.11
CA ILE A 391 -2.34 -8.86 16.16
C ILE A 391 -3.77 -8.35 15.95
N GLU A 392 -4.74 -9.23 15.69
CA GLU A 392 -6.13 -8.82 15.46
C GLU A 392 -6.74 -8.17 16.70
N GLU A 393 -6.45 -8.70 17.90
CA GLU A 393 -6.92 -8.10 19.17
C GLU A 393 -6.26 -6.75 19.44
N ILE A 394 -4.94 -6.65 19.36
CA ILE A 394 -4.22 -5.39 19.61
C ILE A 394 -4.70 -4.29 18.69
N THR A 395 -4.85 -4.61 17.42
CA THR A 395 -5.21 -3.63 16.39
C THR A 395 -6.72 -3.37 16.28
N LYS A 396 -7.54 -4.26 16.84
CA LYS A 396 -9.01 -4.28 16.62
C LYS A 396 -9.37 -4.12 15.15
N ASN A 397 -8.73 -4.93 14.31
CA ASN A 397 -8.90 -4.85 12.85
C ASN A 397 -10.30 -5.31 12.43
N VAL A 398 -11.08 -4.39 11.89
CA VAL A 398 -12.46 -4.64 11.46
C VAL A 398 -12.58 -5.69 10.36
N ASP A 399 -11.56 -5.80 9.51
CA ASP A 399 -11.49 -6.80 8.44
C ASP A 399 -10.87 -8.12 8.88
N GLY A 400 -10.32 -8.16 10.08
CA GLY A 400 -9.80 -9.39 10.67
C GLY A 400 -10.83 -10.52 10.63
N ASN A 401 -10.41 -11.74 10.36
CA ASN A 401 -11.22 -12.96 10.25
C ASN A 401 -12.25 -13.01 9.11
N LYS A 402 -12.48 -11.96 8.36
CA LYS A 402 -13.48 -11.98 7.28
C LYS A 402 -12.91 -11.65 5.90
N SER A 403 -11.78 -10.96 5.85
CA SER A 403 -11.12 -10.54 4.63
C SER A 403 -9.67 -10.24 4.93
N SER A 404 -8.79 -10.38 3.94
CA SER A 404 -7.35 -10.09 4.11
C SER A 404 -6.64 -10.89 5.21
N PHE A 405 -7.26 -11.96 5.70
CA PHE A 405 -6.72 -12.88 6.70
C PHE A 405 -6.12 -14.09 5.99
N TYR A 406 -4.79 -14.21 6.03
CA TYR A 406 -4.07 -15.24 5.31
C TYR A 406 -3.72 -16.44 6.19
N ILE A 407 -3.64 -17.61 5.53
CA ILE A 407 -3.17 -18.88 6.09
C ILE A 407 -2.32 -19.55 5.02
N TYR A 408 -1.21 -20.16 5.39
CA TYR A 408 -0.37 -20.89 4.44
C TYR A 408 0.01 -22.29 4.96
N LYS A 409 0.43 -23.15 4.05
CA LYS A 409 0.76 -24.56 4.33
C LYS A 409 1.98 -24.99 3.53
N TYR A 410 3.00 -25.47 4.23
CA TYR A 410 4.14 -26.19 3.65
C TYR A 410 3.73 -27.59 3.19
N SER A 411 4.59 -28.31 2.46
CA SER A 411 4.38 -29.75 2.24
C SER A 411 4.46 -30.53 3.56
N ASP A 412 3.80 -31.67 3.63
CA ASP A 412 3.81 -32.52 4.83
C ASP A 412 5.21 -33.01 5.20
N SER A 413 6.10 -33.07 4.21
CA SER A 413 7.52 -33.39 4.44
C SER A 413 8.27 -32.30 5.24
N VAL A 414 7.76 -31.05 5.24
CA VAL A 414 8.31 -29.92 6.01
C VAL A 414 7.50 -29.71 7.28
N SER A 415 6.18 -29.60 7.15
CA SER A 415 5.24 -29.47 8.26
C SER A 415 3.82 -29.77 7.81
N ASP A 416 3.11 -30.62 8.56
CA ASP A 416 1.72 -30.97 8.31
C ASP A 416 0.71 -29.97 8.92
N LYS A 417 1.20 -28.81 9.43
CA LYS A 417 0.39 -27.81 10.12
C LYS A 417 -0.02 -26.64 9.22
N LEU A 418 -1.14 -26.01 9.59
CA LEU A 418 -1.57 -24.70 9.08
C LEU A 418 -0.82 -23.58 9.81
N TYR A 419 -0.35 -22.57 9.07
CA TYR A 419 0.32 -21.38 9.59
C TYR A 419 -0.52 -20.15 9.35
N PHE A 420 -0.72 -19.30 10.38
CA PHE A 420 -1.58 -18.13 10.35
C PHE A 420 -0.79 -16.86 10.11
N GLY A 421 -1.08 -16.18 9.02
CA GLY A 421 -0.37 -15.03 8.50
C GLY A 421 -0.14 -15.14 6.99
N PRO A 422 0.57 -14.15 6.40
CA PRO A 422 1.06 -12.92 7.00
C PRO A 422 -0.03 -11.89 7.32
N VAL A 423 0.35 -10.83 8.04
CA VAL A 423 -0.52 -9.68 8.32
C VAL A 423 -0.68 -8.81 7.08
N TRP A 424 -1.90 -8.27 6.87
CA TRP A 424 -2.22 -7.45 5.69
C TRP A 424 -3.49 -6.63 5.88
N ASP A 425 -3.51 -5.36 5.38
CA ASP A 425 -4.71 -4.53 5.22
C ASP A 425 -5.29 -3.99 6.53
N TYR A 426 -4.48 -3.21 7.27
CA TYR A 426 -4.81 -2.65 8.59
C TYR A 426 -5.17 -1.16 8.54
N ASP A 427 -5.47 -0.57 7.41
CA ASP A 427 -5.75 0.86 7.27
C ASP A 427 -7.03 1.31 8.02
N ILE A 428 -7.96 0.40 8.29
CA ILE A 428 -9.17 0.65 9.10
C ILE A 428 -9.10 0.06 10.54
N ALA A 429 -7.92 -0.37 10.98
CA ALA A 429 -7.63 -0.85 12.33
C ALA A 429 -7.35 0.30 13.31
N TYR A 430 -6.99 -0.02 14.56
CA TYR A 430 -6.63 0.92 15.62
C TYR A 430 -7.68 2.03 15.83
N GLY A 431 -8.93 1.63 15.90
CA GLY A 431 -10.03 2.56 16.12
C GLY A 431 -10.40 3.45 14.93
N ASN A 432 -9.81 3.26 13.75
CA ASN A 432 -10.02 4.11 12.59
C ASN A 432 -11.41 3.95 11.93
N TYR A 433 -12.19 2.93 12.29
CA TYR A 433 -13.49 2.66 11.69
C TYR A 433 -14.63 3.20 12.54
N THR A 434 -15.51 4.05 11.97
CA THR A 434 -16.55 4.77 12.70
C THR A 434 -17.99 4.39 12.32
N ALA A 435 -18.18 3.35 11.48
CA ALA A 435 -19.53 2.94 11.07
C ALA A 435 -20.40 2.59 12.28
N SER A 436 -21.64 3.08 12.29
CA SER A 436 -22.60 2.91 13.39
C SER A 436 -22.93 1.45 13.69
N TYR A 437 -22.84 0.60 12.69
CA TYR A 437 -23.03 -0.85 12.79
C TYR A 437 -22.10 -1.55 13.79
N TYR A 438 -20.94 -0.92 14.10
CA TYR A 438 -19.94 -1.46 15.03
C TYR A 438 -19.83 -0.70 16.35
N LYS A 439 -20.70 0.27 16.62
CA LYS A 439 -20.65 1.04 17.87
C LYS A 439 -20.73 0.17 19.12
N GLU A 440 -21.49 -0.91 19.05
CA GLU A 440 -21.67 -1.87 20.14
C GLU A 440 -20.40 -2.61 20.52
N ARG A 441 -19.36 -2.59 19.65
CA ARG A 441 -18.07 -3.28 19.85
C ARG A 441 -16.98 -2.37 20.33
N HIS A 442 -17.28 -1.13 20.64
CA HIS A 442 -16.29 -0.15 21.09
C HIS A 442 -15.03 -0.12 20.20
N LEU A 443 -15.20 -0.19 18.86
CA LEU A 443 -14.07 -0.26 17.92
C LEU A 443 -13.12 0.92 18.00
N GLN A 444 -13.64 2.09 18.41
CA GLN A 444 -12.87 3.33 18.57
C GLN A 444 -12.19 3.44 19.94
N SER A 445 -12.52 2.54 20.85
CA SER A 445 -11.90 2.44 22.19
C SER A 445 -10.84 1.35 22.21
N GLY A 446 -9.77 1.56 22.95
CA GLY A 446 -8.78 0.52 23.28
C GLY A 446 -9.35 -0.60 24.16
N GLU A 447 -10.52 -0.40 24.80
CA GLU A 447 -11.14 -1.36 25.71
C GLU A 447 -11.92 -2.45 24.96
N GLY A 448 -12.14 -3.57 25.66
CA GLY A 448 -12.94 -4.71 25.21
C GLY A 448 -12.22 -5.63 24.22
N LEU A 449 -12.54 -6.91 24.25
CA LEU A 449 -12.11 -7.89 23.26
C LEU A 449 -12.86 -7.65 21.94
N MET A 450 -12.27 -8.08 20.84
CA MET A 450 -12.86 -7.97 19.52
C MET A 450 -12.98 -9.32 18.82
N THR A 451 -11.89 -10.02 18.68
CA THR A 451 -11.83 -11.27 17.90
C THR A 451 -12.34 -12.47 18.67
N ALA A 452 -12.34 -12.41 20.01
CA ALA A 452 -12.93 -13.44 20.87
C ALA A 452 -14.45 -13.25 21.10
N ILE A 453 -15.05 -12.17 20.58
CA ILE A 453 -16.50 -11.95 20.69
C ILE A 453 -17.20 -12.83 19.65
N ASP A 454 -18.19 -13.60 20.11
CA ASP A 454 -19.03 -14.39 19.23
C ASP A 454 -19.91 -13.47 18.34
N ASP A 455 -19.52 -13.36 17.10
CA ASP A 455 -20.26 -12.65 16.06
C ASP A 455 -20.46 -13.55 14.87
N TYR A 456 -21.68 -14.00 14.70
CA TYR A 456 -22.14 -14.91 13.67
C TYR A 456 -21.60 -14.61 12.25
N GLU A 457 -21.23 -13.38 11.94
CA GLU A 457 -20.80 -13.04 10.59
C GLU A 457 -19.28 -12.95 10.40
N ARG A 458 -18.43 -13.03 11.47
CA ARG A 458 -17.06 -12.55 11.36
C ARG A 458 -15.94 -13.32 12.02
N PHE A 459 -16.18 -13.93 13.17
CA PHE A 459 -15.09 -14.47 14.00
C PHE A 459 -15.33 -15.96 14.28
N TYR A 460 -15.40 -16.75 13.22
CA TYR A 460 -15.82 -18.15 13.36
C TYR A 460 -14.93 -18.96 14.30
N TRP A 461 -13.60 -18.81 14.23
CA TRP A 461 -12.68 -19.65 14.98
C TRP A 461 -12.25 -19.07 16.32
N TYR A 462 -11.88 -17.78 16.38
CA TYR A 462 -11.33 -17.17 17.60
C TYR A 462 -12.28 -17.15 18.80
N PRO A 463 -13.60 -16.92 18.67
CA PRO A 463 -14.52 -17.04 19.81
C PRO A 463 -14.59 -18.47 20.36
N GLN A 464 -14.41 -19.49 19.53
CA GLN A 464 -14.37 -20.87 19.98
C GLN A 464 -13.02 -21.20 20.63
N LEU A 465 -11.91 -20.85 19.97
CA LEU A 465 -10.55 -21.02 20.51
C LEU A 465 -10.41 -20.35 21.89
N TYR A 466 -10.98 -19.19 22.10
CA TYR A 466 -10.91 -18.49 23.38
C TYR A 466 -11.67 -19.18 24.52
N LYS A 467 -12.45 -20.23 24.26
CA LYS A 467 -13.07 -21.10 25.26
C LYS A 467 -12.12 -22.18 25.78
N HIS A 468 -11.05 -22.49 25.04
CA HIS A 468 -10.05 -23.47 25.42
C HIS A 468 -9.00 -22.84 26.34
N ALA A 469 -8.83 -23.39 27.54
CA ALA A 469 -7.94 -22.84 28.56
C ALA A 469 -6.48 -22.81 28.11
N ASP A 470 -6.02 -23.82 27.41
CA ASP A 470 -4.65 -23.92 26.85
C ASP A 470 -4.38 -22.85 25.79
N PHE A 471 -5.37 -22.52 24.94
CA PHE A 471 -5.26 -21.39 24.01
C PHE A 471 -5.14 -20.06 24.74
N VAL A 472 -5.97 -19.82 25.77
CA VAL A 472 -5.93 -18.59 26.55
C VAL A 472 -4.59 -18.45 27.29
N GLU A 473 -4.05 -19.52 27.85
CA GLU A 473 -2.73 -19.49 28.50
C GLU A 473 -1.62 -19.19 27.48
N ALA A 474 -1.66 -19.79 26.30
CA ALA A 474 -0.72 -19.47 25.22
C ALA A 474 -0.83 -18.00 24.74
N VAL A 475 -2.04 -17.43 24.71
CA VAL A 475 -2.27 -16.01 24.44
C VAL A 475 -1.62 -15.12 25.50
N LYS A 476 -1.83 -15.41 26.80
CA LYS A 476 -1.24 -14.66 27.91
C LYS A 476 0.29 -14.70 27.88
N GLU A 477 0.86 -15.88 27.64
CA GLU A 477 2.31 -16.05 27.55
C GLU A 477 2.88 -15.24 26.37
N ALA A 478 2.32 -15.42 25.17
CA ALA A 478 2.78 -14.69 23.98
C ALA A 478 2.57 -13.17 24.13
N TYR A 479 1.48 -12.72 24.76
CA TYR A 479 1.28 -11.30 25.05
C TYR A 479 2.40 -10.78 25.94
N ARG A 480 2.68 -11.44 27.06
CA ARG A 480 3.70 -11.04 28.03
C ARG A 480 5.10 -10.99 27.42
N GLU A 481 5.48 -12.05 26.69
CA GLU A 481 6.86 -12.26 26.25
C GLU A 481 7.18 -11.59 24.89
N ARG A 482 6.19 -11.45 24.01
CA ARG A 482 6.42 -11.04 22.62
C ARG A 482 5.75 -9.71 22.28
N PHE A 483 4.47 -9.53 22.56
CA PHE A 483 3.68 -8.40 22.06
C PHE A 483 3.70 -7.19 22.98
N ARG A 484 3.62 -7.40 24.30
CA ARG A 484 3.68 -6.29 25.25
C ARG A 484 4.99 -5.49 25.18
N PRO A 485 6.18 -6.12 25.13
CA PRO A 485 7.43 -5.38 24.91
C PRO A 485 7.39 -4.49 23.68
N CYS A 486 6.84 -4.98 22.54
CA CYS A 486 6.68 -4.19 21.34
C CYS A 486 5.73 -3.00 21.54
N LEU A 487 4.61 -3.17 22.26
CA LEU A 487 3.69 -2.08 22.57
C LEU A 487 4.34 -1.00 23.45
N LEU A 488 5.21 -1.37 24.39
CA LEU A 488 5.96 -0.42 25.19
C LEU A 488 6.91 0.41 24.34
N VAL A 489 7.60 -0.19 23.38
CA VAL A 489 8.45 0.52 22.39
C VAL A 489 7.62 1.47 21.53
N ILE A 490 6.51 1.01 20.97
CA ILE A 490 5.62 1.83 20.13
C ILE A 490 5.13 3.08 20.90
N LEU A 491 4.84 2.94 22.19
CA LEU A 491 4.39 4.04 23.03
C LEU A 491 5.53 4.92 23.59
N GLY A 492 6.79 4.56 23.32
CA GLY A 492 7.97 5.27 23.85
C GLY A 492 8.19 5.05 25.35
N LEU A 493 7.71 3.93 25.89
CA LEU A 493 7.85 3.52 27.29
C LEU A 493 9.03 2.57 27.51
N ALA A 494 9.64 2.08 26.44
CA ALA A 494 10.85 1.26 26.41
C ALA A 494 11.65 1.52 25.14
N GLU A 495 12.97 1.28 25.19
CA GLU A 495 13.83 1.29 24.01
C GLU A 495 13.68 -0.02 23.23
N PRO A 496 13.78 -0.01 21.88
CA PRO A 496 13.76 -1.23 21.09
C PRO A 496 15.01 -2.07 21.32
N SER A 497 14.87 -3.38 21.44
CA SER A 497 15.99 -4.33 21.42
C SER A 497 16.42 -4.64 19.97
N GLU A 498 17.65 -5.16 19.80
CA GLU A 498 18.21 -5.42 18.45
C GLU A 498 17.37 -6.40 17.60
N ASP A 499 16.65 -7.31 18.23
CA ASP A 499 15.80 -8.32 17.60
C ASP A 499 14.42 -7.77 17.16
N MET A 500 14.06 -6.55 17.57
CA MET A 500 12.81 -5.90 17.16
C MET A 500 12.87 -5.25 15.76
N GLY A 501 13.99 -5.34 15.06
CA GLY A 501 14.12 -4.91 13.67
C GLY A 501 13.89 -3.41 13.46
N HIS A 502 12.86 -3.05 12.69
CA HIS A 502 12.53 -1.66 12.34
C HIS A 502 11.51 -1.01 13.27
N LEU A 503 11.07 -1.71 14.32
CA LEU A 503 10.07 -1.18 15.24
C LEU A 503 10.62 0.05 15.98
N MET A 504 9.88 1.14 15.98
CA MET A 504 10.24 2.38 16.66
C MET A 504 9.03 2.99 17.36
N SER A 505 9.25 4.05 18.13
CA SER A 505 8.16 4.76 18.77
C SER A 505 7.25 5.50 17.77
N LEU A 506 5.98 5.72 18.15
CA LEU A 506 5.07 6.56 17.35
C LEU A 506 5.60 7.98 17.15
N ALA A 507 6.39 8.49 18.09
CA ALA A 507 7.02 9.81 17.96
C ALA A 507 8.08 9.81 16.86
N ASP A 508 8.90 8.75 16.78
CA ASP A 508 9.93 8.62 15.74
C ASP A 508 9.31 8.39 14.37
N TYR A 509 8.27 7.53 14.26
CA TYR A 509 7.51 7.40 13.01
C TYR A 509 6.91 8.71 12.54
N ALA A 510 6.33 9.49 13.47
CA ALA A 510 5.75 10.78 13.15
C ALA A 510 6.82 11.80 12.71
N GLN A 511 7.96 11.85 13.40
CA GLN A 511 9.08 12.71 13.04
C GLN A 511 9.66 12.37 11.66
N LEU A 512 9.82 11.07 11.38
CA LEU A 512 10.29 10.57 10.09
C LEU A 512 9.34 10.98 8.95
N LEU A 513 8.04 10.87 9.16
CA LEU A 513 7.04 11.00 8.10
C LEU A 513 6.46 12.42 7.95
N SER A 514 6.54 13.27 8.97
CA SER A 514 5.94 14.61 8.99
C SER A 514 6.28 15.46 7.75
N PRO A 515 7.53 15.53 7.24
CA PRO A 515 7.83 16.31 6.03
C PRO A 515 7.07 15.78 4.79
N ALA A 516 7.03 14.47 4.58
CA ALA A 516 6.30 13.85 3.48
C ALA A 516 4.78 13.98 3.65
N ALA A 517 4.27 13.90 4.88
CA ALA A 517 2.87 14.14 5.21
C ALA A 517 2.43 15.56 4.82
N ALA A 518 3.25 16.57 5.07
CA ALA A 518 2.98 17.95 4.66
C ALA A 518 2.77 18.07 3.14
N LEU A 519 3.62 17.42 2.34
CA LEU A 519 3.47 17.38 0.88
C LEU A 519 2.18 16.64 0.50
N ASN A 520 1.98 15.47 1.09
CA ASN A 520 0.83 14.62 0.79
C ASN A 520 -0.50 15.33 1.04
N PHE A 521 -0.67 16.00 2.19
CA PHE A 521 -1.92 16.69 2.54
C PHE A 521 -2.06 18.06 1.86
N THR A 522 -0.98 18.64 1.37
CA THR A 522 -1.06 19.76 0.44
C THR A 522 -1.60 19.32 -0.92
N ARG A 523 -1.20 18.15 -1.41
CA ARG A 523 -1.68 17.58 -2.69
C ARG A 523 -3.09 17.01 -2.56
N TRP A 524 -3.35 16.25 -1.51
CA TRP A 524 -4.62 15.60 -1.20
C TRP A 524 -5.18 16.16 0.09
N ARG A 525 -6.45 16.46 0.15
CA ARG A 525 -7.08 16.81 1.43
C ARG A 525 -7.09 15.56 2.33
N THR A 526 -7.07 15.78 3.64
CA THR A 526 -7.41 14.73 4.59
C THR A 526 -8.72 14.08 4.18
N PHE A 527 -8.81 12.78 4.34
CA PHE A 527 -9.98 12.01 3.99
C PHE A 527 -11.24 12.55 4.68
N ASN A 528 -12.34 12.63 3.95
CA ASN A 528 -13.61 13.05 4.53
C ASN A 528 -14.40 11.83 5.00
N ALA A 529 -14.75 11.77 6.30
CA ALA A 529 -15.54 10.70 6.91
C ALA A 529 -16.91 10.48 6.25
N SER A 530 -17.42 11.43 5.45
CA SER A 530 -18.66 11.25 4.69
C SER A 530 -18.50 10.29 3.49
N GLU A 531 -17.27 10.08 3.01
CA GLU A 531 -17.00 9.20 1.86
C GLU A 531 -16.75 7.75 2.31
N PHE A 532 -16.16 7.58 3.49
CA PHE A 532 -15.91 6.28 4.10
C PHE A 532 -15.88 6.43 5.62
N PRO A 533 -16.45 5.50 6.40
CA PRO A 533 -16.58 5.66 7.84
C PRO A 533 -15.25 5.43 8.59
N VAL A 534 -14.30 6.34 8.42
CA VAL A 534 -13.02 6.34 9.15
C VAL A 534 -12.94 7.51 10.12
N LYS A 535 -12.11 7.37 11.14
CA LYS A 535 -11.77 8.44 12.06
C LYS A 535 -10.81 9.42 11.38
N THR A 536 -11.18 10.68 11.37
CA THR A 536 -10.35 11.76 10.82
C THR A 536 -10.05 12.78 11.91
N GLY A 537 -8.77 13.10 12.09
CA GLY A 537 -8.31 14.31 12.76
C GLY A 537 -8.25 15.49 11.77
N ALA A 538 -8.07 16.70 12.27
CA ALA A 538 -7.94 17.90 11.45
C ALA A 538 -6.66 17.85 10.59
N ASP A 539 -5.59 17.27 11.10
CA ASP A 539 -4.27 17.19 10.47
C ASP A 539 -3.57 15.86 10.81
N PHE A 540 -2.32 15.75 10.37
CA PHE A 540 -1.49 14.56 10.59
C PHE A 540 -1.23 14.31 12.07
N GLU A 541 -0.89 15.36 12.83
CA GLU A 541 -0.55 15.31 14.24
C GLU A 541 -1.73 14.83 15.09
N GLU A 542 -2.95 15.29 14.81
CA GLU A 542 -4.15 14.79 15.50
C GLU A 542 -4.40 13.30 15.23
N ASN A 543 -4.12 12.83 14.01
CA ASN A 543 -4.26 11.40 13.69
C ASN A 543 -3.20 10.55 14.42
N ILE A 544 -1.97 11.04 14.60
CA ILE A 544 -0.93 10.38 15.41
C ILE A 544 -1.32 10.37 16.88
N ALA A 545 -1.81 11.50 17.41
CA ALA A 545 -2.27 11.59 18.81
C ALA A 545 -3.42 10.60 19.08
N TYR A 546 -4.37 10.49 18.15
CA TYR A 546 -5.46 9.52 18.25
C TYR A 546 -4.95 8.08 18.29
N LEU A 547 -4.02 7.72 17.40
CA LEU A 547 -3.41 6.39 17.38
C LEU A 547 -2.67 6.07 18.70
N ARG A 548 -1.94 7.04 19.23
CA ARG A 548 -1.26 6.90 20.53
C ARG A 548 -2.25 6.66 21.66
N ASN A 549 -3.31 7.45 21.75
CA ASN A 549 -4.33 7.30 22.80
C ASN A 549 -5.00 5.93 22.71
N PHE A 550 -5.38 5.50 21.52
CA PHE A 550 -5.96 4.18 21.29
C PHE A 550 -5.03 3.07 21.81
N LEU A 551 -3.74 3.11 21.46
CA LEU A 551 -2.76 2.09 21.87
C LEU A 551 -2.46 2.15 23.38
N THR A 552 -2.49 3.33 24.00
CA THR A 552 -2.35 3.47 25.45
C THR A 552 -3.51 2.80 26.19
N ASP A 553 -4.75 3.09 25.77
CA ASP A 553 -5.94 2.46 26.33
C ASP A 553 -5.92 0.94 26.10
N ARG A 554 -5.42 0.53 24.91
CA ARG A 554 -5.32 -0.89 24.54
C ARG A 554 -4.32 -1.63 25.41
N LEU A 555 -3.13 -1.07 25.63
CA LEU A 555 -2.11 -1.64 26.54
C LEU A 555 -2.69 -1.81 27.95
N ASN A 556 -3.30 -0.76 28.50
CA ASN A 556 -3.87 -0.79 29.86
C ASN A 556 -4.95 -1.87 29.98
N TYR A 557 -5.84 -1.96 29.01
CA TYR A 557 -6.91 -2.98 29.02
C TYR A 557 -6.35 -4.41 28.92
N LEU A 558 -5.38 -4.64 28.04
CA LEU A 558 -4.80 -5.98 27.85
C LEU A 558 -3.90 -6.38 29.03
N ASP A 559 -3.18 -5.45 29.64
CA ASP A 559 -2.41 -5.69 30.86
C ASP A 559 -3.33 -6.15 32.02
N ALA A 560 -4.45 -5.43 32.24
CA ALA A 560 -5.43 -5.82 33.26
C ALA A 560 -6.10 -7.19 32.96
N LEU A 561 -6.28 -7.52 31.67
CA LEU A 561 -6.94 -8.76 31.28
C LEU A 561 -6.01 -9.99 31.36
N TRP A 562 -4.73 -9.83 30.99
CA TRP A 562 -3.84 -10.97 30.75
C TRP A 562 -2.63 -11.06 31.69
N LEU A 563 -2.35 -10.02 32.48
CA LEU A 563 -1.24 -10.04 33.47
C LEU A 563 -1.72 -10.09 34.93
N GLU A 564 -2.95 -9.63 35.20
CA GLU A 564 -3.59 -9.74 36.51
C GLU A 564 -4.43 -11.03 36.61
#